data_4fb621658a2b525971e18d564c2dba55
#
_entry.id   4fb621658a2b525971e18d564c2dba55
#
_cell.length_a   1.000
_cell.length_b   1.000
_cell.length_c   1.000
_cell.angle_alpha   90.00
_cell.angle_beta   90.00
_cell.angle_gamma   90.00
#
_symmetry.space_group_name_H-M   'P 1'
#
loop_
_entity.id
_entity.type
_entity.pdbx_description
1 polymer ?
#
loop_
_entity_poly.entity_id
_entity_poly.type
_entity_poly.pdbx_seq_one_letter_code
_entity_poly.pdbx_strand_id
1 'polypeptide(L)'
;MKRIYIGLVLAATCFLMTACGNSRRDEIDARKAALKHKQDSALEASQKELAIVDSTLEVVKAEYERKKVEVEAHKAALQATEEELTALTLLRVRRDSLQMQWDMLGAKIKYIRQKQKETD
;
A
#
# COMPACT_ATOMS: atom_id res chain seq x y z
N MET A 1 27.42 -49.43 36.60
CA MET A 1 27.79 -48.55 35.48
C MET A 1 26.67 -48.36 34.46
N LYS A 2 25.88 -49.37 34.08
CA LYS A 2 24.79 -49.20 33.11
C LYS A 2 23.62 -48.30 33.58
N ARG A 3 23.36 -48.19 34.88
CA ARG A 3 22.27 -47.35 35.45
C ARG A 3 22.52 -45.83 35.39
N ILE A 4 23.78 -45.41 35.33
CA ILE A 4 24.16 -44.00 35.26
C ILE A 4 23.95 -43.45 33.86
N TYR A 5 24.14 -44.26 32.80
CA TYR A 5 23.94 -43.86 31.42
C TYR A 5 22.47 -43.65 31.06
N ILE A 6 21.54 -44.41 31.67
CA ILE A 6 20.11 -44.30 31.44
C ILE A 6 19.60 -42.94 32.02
N GLY A 7 20.08 -42.56 33.19
CA GLY A 7 19.72 -41.25 33.79
C GLY A 7 20.23 -40.06 33.00
N LEU A 8 21.41 -40.19 32.42
CA LEU A 8 22.05 -39.11 31.62
C LEU A 8 21.37 -38.91 30.25
N VAL A 9 20.92 -40.01 29.64
CA VAL A 9 20.16 -39.98 28.37
C VAL A 9 18.77 -39.38 28.58
N LEU A 10 18.09 -39.72 29.68
CA LEU A 10 16.78 -39.13 30.02
C LEU A 10 16.85 -37.63 30.34
N ALA A 11 17.91 -37.18 31.02
CA ALA A 11 18.13 -35.76 31.26
C ALA A 11 18.43 -35.00 29.99
N ALA A 12 19.18 -35.58 29.04
CA ALA A 12 19.47 -34.98 27.75
C ALA A 12 18.22 -34.86 26.85
N THR A 13 17.33 -35.84 26.88
CA THR A 13 16.07 -35.82 26.12
C THR A 13 15.08 -34.80 26.68
N CYS A 14 15.00 -34.60 27.99
CA CYS A 14 14.17 -33.52 28.58
C CYS A 14 14.69 -32.14 28.24
N PHE A 15 16.00 -31.94 28.13
CA PHE A 15 16.60 -30.66 27.76
C PHE A 15 16.33 -30.28 26.30
N LEU A 16 16.30 -31.26 25.41
CA LEU A 16 15.96 -31.05 24.00
C LEU A 16 14.47 -30.68 23.81
N MET A 17 13.57 -31.18 24.63
CA MET A 17 12.15 -30.82 24.56
C MET A 17 11.85 -29.41 25.01
N THR A 18 12.53 -28.90 26.02
CA THR A 18 12.41 -27.50 26.48
C THR A 18 13.02 -26.51 25.50
N ALA A 19 14.12 -26.84 24.85
CA ALA A 19 14.72 -26.02 23.81
C ALA A 19 13.82 -25.88 22.57
N CYS A 20 13.11 -26.93 22.14
CA CYS A 20 12.16 -26.92 21.03
C CYS A 20 10.93 -26.00 21.31
N GLY A 21 10.43 -25.92 22.55
CA GLY A 21 9.31 -25.05 22.93
C GLY A 21 9.63 -23.56 22.84
N ASN A 22 10.80 -23.14 23.30
CA ASN A 22 11.26 -21.76 23.20
C ASN A 22 11.56 -21.35 21.75
N SER A 23 12.13 -22.24 20.95
CA SER A 23 12.40 -22.01 19.53
C SER A 23 11.13 -21.71 18.72
N ARG A 24 10.01 -22.38 19.01
CA ARG A 24 8.73 -22.12 18.34
C ARG A 24 8.16 -20.75 18.68
N ARG A 25 8.24 -20.33 19.93
CA ARG A 25 7.78 -18.98 20.34
C ARG A 25 8.60 -17.89 19.67
N ASP A 26 9.92 -18.03 19.67
CA ASP A 26 10.84 -17.10 19.01
C ASP A 26 10.58 -17.03 17.52
N GLU A 27 10.29 -18.15 16.87
CA GLU A 27 9.95 -18.21 15.45
C GLU A 27 8.61 -17.50 15.16
N ILE A 28 7.58 -17.70 15.99
CA ILE A 28 6.29 -17.03 15.86
C ILE A 28 6.43 -15.53 16.06
N ASP A 29 7.17 -15.10 17.07
CA ASP A 29 7.43 -13.69 17.35
C ASP A 29 8.22 -13.03 16.24
N ALA A 30 9.21 -13.72 15.67
CA ALA A 30 9.98 -13.27 14.50
C ALA A 30 9.09 -13.11 13.26
N ARG A 31 8.17 -14.04 13.02
CA ARG A 31 7.20 -13.96 11.91
C ARG A 31 6.23 -12.80 12.09
N LYS A 32 5.72 -12.56 13.29
CA LYS A 32 4.85 -11.43 13.60
C LYS A 32 5.58 -10.09 13.39
N ALA A 33 6.81 -9.98 13.87
CA ALA A 33 7.63 -8.79 13.68
C ALA A 33 7.91 -8.53 12.19
N ALA A 34 8.24 -9.57 11.42
CA ALA A 34 8.46 -9.48 9.97
C ALA A 34 7.18 -9.05 9.24
N LEU A 35 6.01 -9.59 9.60
CA LEU A 35 4.73 -9.21 9.03
C LEU A 35 4.39 -7.74 9.33
N LYS A 36 4.57 -7.32 10.57
CA LYS A 36 4.36 -5.93 10.98
C LYS A 36 5.26 -4.96 10.19
N HIS A 37 6.54 -5.27 10.09
CA HIS A 37 7.48 -4.47 9.31
C HIS A 37 7.07 -4.39 7.84
N LYS A 38 6.63 -5.50 7.24
CA LYS A 38 6.13 -5.52 5.88
C LYS A 38 4.87 -4.67 5.69
N GLN A 39 3.95 -4.72 6.64
CA GLN A 39 2.74 -3.89 6.64
C GLN A 39 3.06 -2.41 6.79
N ASP A 40 3.96 -2.05 7.70
CA ASP A 40 4.40 -0.67 7.91
C ASP A 40 5.10 -0.11 6.67
N SER A 41 5.98 -0.89 6.04
CA SER A 41 6.63 -0.50 4.78
C SER A 41 5.64 -0.31 3.64
N ALA A 42 4.66 -1.20 3.50
CA ALA A 42 3.62 -1.10 2.49
C ALA A 42 2.71 0.11 2.74
N LEU A 43 2.40 0.41 3.99
CA LEU A 43 1.61 1.58 4.39
C LEU A 43 2.35 2.88 4.05
N GLU A 44 3.61 2.98 4.43
CA GLU A 44 4.46 4.15 4.14
C GLU A 44 4.62 4.39 2.64
N ALA A 45 4.91 3.34 1.87
CA ALA A 45 5.02 3.42 0.43
C ALA A 45 3.71 3.89 -0.22
N SER A 46 2.57 3.34 0.22
CA SER A 46 1.24 3.72 -0.29
C SER A 46 0.87 5.15 0.06
N GLN A 47 1.25 5.64 1.24
CA GLN A 47 1.03 7.03 1.65
C GLN A 47 1.88 8.01 0.83
N LYS A 48 3.13 7.67 0.55
CA LYS A 48 4.01 8.48 -0.31
C LYS A 48 3.46 8.55 -1.73
N GLU A 49 3.05 7.43 -2.27
CA GLU A 49 2.43 7.35 -3.60
C GLU A 49 1.12 8.15 -3.66
N LEU A 50 0.27 8.04 -2.63
CA LEU A 50 -0.96 8.82 -2.52
C LEU A 50 -0.68 10.33 -2.53
N ALA A 51 0.33 10.80 -1.80
CA ALA A 51 0.71 12.20 -1.78
C ALA A 51 1.14 12.71 -3.16
N ILE A 52 1.89 11.90 -3.90
CA ILE A 52 2.30 12.23 -5.28
C ILE A 52 1.08 12.29 -6.22
N VAL A 53 0.21 11.29 -6.15
CA VAL A 53 -1.02 11.24 -6.96
C VAL A 53 -1.94 12.41 -6.62
N ASP A 54 -2.10 12.73 -5.35
CA ASP A 54 -2.91 13.87 -4.88
C ASP A 54 -2.42 15.19 -5.46
N SER A 55 -1.11 15.47 -5.35
CA SER A 55 -0.49 16.67 -5.93
C SER A 55 -0.67 16.74 -7.45
N THR A 56 -0.44 15.62 -8.14
CA THR A 56 -0.59 15.53 -9.60
C THR A 56 -2.05 15.71 -10.02
N LEU A 57 -2.98 15.13 -9.28
CA LEU A 57 -4.42 15.27 -9.52
C LEU A 57 -4.90 16.70 -9.39
N GLU A 58 -4.44 17.43 -8.37
CA GLU A 58 -4.79 18.87 -8.20
C GLU A 58 -4.29 19.71 -9.39
N VAL A 59 -3.06 19.47 -9.85
CA VAL A 59 -2.51 20.15 -11.02
C VAL A 59 -3.32 19.85 -12.29
N VAL A 60 -3.65 18.58 -12.52
CA VAL A 60 -4.42 18.17 -13.71
C VAL A 60 -5.86 18.68 -13.65
N LYS A 61 -6.50 18.70 -12.49
CA LYS A 61 -7.83 19.31 -12.32
C LYS A 61 -7.81 20.78 -12.67
N ALA A 62 -6.82 21.53 -12.20
CA ALA A 62 -6.68 22.95 -12.51
C ALA A 62 -6.44 23.18 -14.01
N GLU A 63 -5.59 22.39 -14.64
CA GLU A 63 -5.36 22.45 -16.09
C GLU A 63 -6.62 22.12 -16.89
N TYR A 64 -7.36 21.10 -16.47
CA TYR A 64 -8.61 20.72 -17.11
C TYR A 64 -9.65 21.84 -17.04
N GLU A 65 -9.87 22.44 -15.87
CA GLU A 65 -10.86 23.52 -15.72
C GLU A 65 -10.46 24.75 -16.54
N ARG A 66 -9.19 25.12 -16.55
CA ARG A 66 -8.69 26.23 -17.37
C ARG A 66 -8.92 25.96 -18.86
N LYS A 67 -8.55 24.76 -19.32
CA LYS A 67 -8.74 24.38 -20.73
C LYS A 67 -10.19 24.27 -21.13
N LYS A 68 -11.03 23.78 -20.22
CA LYS A 68 -12.48 23.71 -20.40
C LYS A 68 -13.09 25.09 -20.64
N VAL A 69 -12.75 26.06 -19.81
CA VAL A 69 -13.23 27.46 -19.97
C VAL A 69 -12.76 28.04 -21.30
N GLU A 70 -11.50 27.85 -21.68
CA GLU A 70 -10.95 28.30 -22.96
C GLU A 70 -11.70 27.69 -24.15
N VAL A 71 -11.90 26.37 -24.13
CA VAL A 71 -12.61 25.65 -25.21
C VAL A 71 -14.08 26.05 -25.28
N GLU A 72 -14.75 26.25 -24.16
CA GLU A 72 -16.14 26.74 -24.13
C GLU A 72 -16.27 28.16 -24.71
N ALA A 73 -15.30 29.03 -24.42
CA ALA A 73 -15.24 30.35 -25.01
C ALA A 73 -15.03 30.29 -26.54
N HIS A 74 -14.14 29.40 -27.01
CA HIS A 74 -13.92 29.22 -28.45
C HIS A 74 -15.13 28.57 -29.14
N LYS A 75 -15.86 27.68 -28.49
CA LYS A 75 -17.11 27.11 -28.99
C LYS A 75 -18.17 28.19 -29.16
N ALA A 76 -18.32 29.07 -28.18
CA ALA A 76 -19.27 30.23 -28.24
C ALA A 76 -18.93 31.16 -29.37
N ALA A 77 -17.63 31.35 -29.67
CA ALA A 77 -17.16 32.15 -30.80
C ALA A 77 -17.12 31.40 -32.14
N LEU A 78 -17.52 30.11 -32.18
CA LEU A 78 -17.41 29.21 -33.34
C LEU A 78 -15.98 29.00 -33.84
N GLN A 79 -14.98 29.08 -32.96
CA GLN A 79 -13.57 29.01 -33.26
C GLN A 79 -12.88 27.76 -32.66
N ALA A 80 -13.64 26.88 -32.01
CA ALA A 80 -13.10 25.66 -31.44
C ALA A 80 -12.57 24.70 -32.51
N THR A 81 -11.34 24.23 -32.35
CA THR A 81 -10.70 23.27 -33.26
C THR A 81 -10.82 21.85 -32.73
N GLU A 82 -10.69 20.86 -33.62
CA GLU A 82 -10.63 19.44 -33.23
C GLU A 82 -9.46 19.17 -32.29
N GLU A 83 -8.32 19.84 -32.49
CA GLU A 83 -7.13 19.70 -31.65
C GLU A 83 -7.42 20.16 -30.21
N GLU A 84 -8.12 21.26 -30.03
CA GLU A 84 -8.52 21.75 -28.71
C GLU A 84 -9.49 20.80 -28.02
N LEU A 85 -10.46 20.26 -28.75
CA LEU A 85 -11.40 19.28 -28.22
C LEU A 85 -10.70 17.97 -27.83
N THR A 86 -9.75 17.52 -28.63
CA THR A 86 -8.94 16.35 -28.35
C THR A 86 -8.06 16.57 -27.11
N ALA A 87 -7.40 17.71 -27.00
CA ALA A 87 -6.59 18.09 -25.84
C ALA A 87 -7.42 18.11 -24.55
N LEU A 88 -8.63 18.67 -24.60
CA LEU A 88 -9.56 18.66 -23.46
C LEU A 88 -9.98 17.25 -23.06
N THR A 89 -10.29 16.41 -24.04
CA THR A 89 -10.64 14.99 -23.79
C THR A 89 -9.49 14.22 -23.15
N LEU A 90 -8.25 14.42 -23.61
CA LEU A 90 -7.07 13.78 -23.02
C LEU A 90 -6.83 14.22 -21.58
N LEU A 91 -7.00 15.51 -21.27
CA LEU A 91 -6.92 16.01 -19.90
C LEU A 91 -8.00 15.41 -18.99
N ARG A 92 -9.21 15.28 -19.52
CA ARG A 92 -10.32 14.63 -18.80
C ARG A 92 -9.99 13.17 -18.47
N VAL A 93 -9.52 12.40 -19.45
CA VAL A 93 -9.13 10.99 -19.27
C VAL A 93 -7.99 10.88 -18.25
N ARG A 94 -7.00 11.75 -18.32
CA ARG A 94 -5.89 11.79 -17.36
C ARG A 94 -6.37 12.10 -15.94
N ARG A 95 -7.25 13.09 -15.80
CA ARG A 95 -7.88 13.42 -14.51
C ARG A 95 -8.62 12.23 -13.94
N ASP A 96 -9.46 11.57 -14.74
CA ASP A 96 -10.29 10.45 -14.29
C ASP A 96 -9.41 9.23 -13.93
N SER A 97 -8.34 8.98 -14.67
CA SER A 97 -7.35 7.94 -14.35
C SER A 97 -6.63 8.20 -13.03
N LEU A 98 -6.20 9.43 -12.79
CA LEU A 98 -5.57 9.84 -11.53
C LEU A 98 -6.54 9.77 -10.35
N GLN A 99 -7.80 10.13 -10.55
CA GLN A 99 -8.84 9.99 -9.53
C GLN A 99 -9.04 8.51 -9.16
N MET A 100 -9.06 7.62 -10.14
CA MET A 100 -9.15 6.18 -9.90
C MET A 100 -7.94 5.67 -9.10
N GLN A 101 -6.72 6.09 -9.45
CA GLN A 101 -5.52 5.73 -8.70
C GLN A 101 -5.58 6.23 -7.25
N TRP A 102 -6.04 7.45 -7.06
CA TRP A 102 -6.23 8.04 -5.74
C TRP A 102 -7.21 7.21 -4.89
N ASP A 103 -8.35 6.84 -5.46
CA ASP A 103 -9.36 6.02 -4.80
C ASP A 103 -8.81 4.61 -4.44
N MET A 104 -8.08 4.00 -5.36
CA MET A 104 -7.45 2.68 -5.14
C MET A 104 -6.39 2.72 -4.04
N LEU A 105 -5.56 3.74 -4.01
CA LEU A 105 -4.54 3.92 -2.96
C LEU A 105 -5.17 4.19 -1.60
N GLY A 106 -6.22 4.99 -1.56
CA GLY A 106 -7.00 5.22 -0.34
C GLY A 106 -7.62 3.92 0.21
N ALA A 107 -8.20 3.11 -0.66
CA ALA A 107 -8.75 1.79 -0.30
C ALA A 107 -7.66 0.83 0.19
N LYS A 108 -6.49 0.82 -0.46
CA LYS A 108 -5.34 0.01 -0.06
C LYS A 108 -4.82 0.39 1.33
N ILE A 109 -4.66 1.68 1.60
CA ILE A 109 -4.24 2.20 2.90
C ILE A 109 -5.24 1.79 4.00
N LYS A 110 -6.53 1.95 3.73
CA LYS A 110 -7.60 1.56 4.66
C LYS A 110 -7.54 0.06 4.97
N TYR A 111 -7.34 -0.77 3.96
CA TYR A 111 -7.19 -2.22 4.10
C TYR A 111 -5.98 -2.59 4.97
N ILE A 112 -4.80 -1.99 4.70
CA ILE A 112 -3.59 -2.25 5.48
C ILE A 112 -3.81 -1.87 6.96
N ARG A 113 -4.37 -0.71 7.22
CA ARG A 113 -4.68 -0.25 8.59
C ARG A 113 -5.66 -1.18 9.31
N GLN A 114 -6.66 -1.68 8.60
CA GLN A 114 -7.59 -2.64 9.16
C GLN A 114 -6.87 -3.95 9.52
N LYS A 115 -6.02 -4.47 8.64
CA LYS A 115 -5.24 -5.67 8.90
C LYS A 115 -4.26 -5.51 10.07
N GLN A 116 -3.64 -4.34 10.21
CA GLN A 116 -2.81 -4.04 11.37
C GLN A 116 -3.58 -4.11 12.68
N LYS A 117 -4.82 -3.60 12.72
CA LYS A 117 -5.68 -3.68 13.91
C LYS A 117 -6.07 -5.11 14.25
N GLU A 118 -6.31 -5.97 13.25
CA GLU A 118 -6.65 -7.37 13.46
C GLU A 118 -5.46 -8.19 14.00
N THR A 119 -4.21 -7.77 13.73
CA THR A 119 -2.98 -8.44 14.18
C THR A 119 -2.46 -7.94 15.52
N ASP A 120 -2.90 -6.82 15.99
CA ASP A 120 -2.59 -6.28 17.32
C ASP A 120 -3.55 -6.89 18.37
#